data_8a748c8d195d880abccf332f732a5fb2
#
_entry.id   8a748c8d195d880abccf332f732a5fb2
#
_cell.length_a   1.000
_cell.length_b   1.000
_cell.length_c   1.000
_cell.angle_alpha   90.00
_cell.angle_beta   90.00
_cell.angle_gamma   90.00
#
_symmetry.space_group_name_H-M   'P 1'
#
loop_
_entity.id
_entity.type
_entity.pdbx_description
1 polymer ?
#
loop_
_entity_poly.entity_id
_entity_poly.type
_entity_poly.pdbx_seq_one_letter_code
_entity_poly.pdbx_strand_id
1 'polypeptide(L)'
;HSTSRRQRQMCIRDSFITPYVKEGVSTVELNRLIEEYTREIGGIPACLGYQGYPKSVCISIDDVVCHGIPSDDQILKSGQILNVDCTTIYNGYFGDASRMFCIGDVSEEKKKLVRVTKECVDLALAATKPWGTMGDMGYVCNKHAVENGYSVVREIGGHGCGVQFHEEPWVNHIGQPDEGILFVPGMTFTIEPMVNMGKPDVWEDEDDGWTIRTEDGKPSAQWEYTILV
;
A
#
# COMPACT_ATOMS: atom_id res chain seq x y z
N HIS A 1 -8.71 -2.62 22.26
CA HIS A 1 -8.32 -4.07 22.20
C HIS A 1 -8.51 -4.73 20.83
N SER A 2 -9.42 -4.26 19.96
CA SER A 2 -9.61 -4.84 18.61
C SER A 2 -8.52 -4.42 17.62
N THR A 3 -8.09 -3.16 17.64
CA THR A 3 -7.13 -2.56 16.71
C THR A 3 -5.73 -3.17 16.83
N SER A 4 -5.23 -3.38 18.06
CA SER A 4 -3.92 -4.02 18.28
C SER A 4 -3.90 -5.49 17.80
N ARG A 5 -5.03 -6.18 17.80
CA ARG A 5 -5.16 -7.54 17.28
C ARG A 5 -5.13 -7.56 15.75
N ARG A 6 -5.78 -6.58 15.10
CA ARG A 6 -5.76 -6.40 13.63
C ARG A 6 -4.37 -6.12 13.12
N GLN A 7 -3.70 -5.11 13.68
CA GLN A 7 -2.31 -4.80 13.34
C GLN A 7 -1.39 -6.02 13.52
N ARG A 8 -1.60 -6.80 14.59
CA ARG A 8 -0.82 -8.02 14.81
C ARG A 8 -1.09 -9.10 13.76
N GLN A 9 -2.34 -9.26 13.28
CA GLN A 9 -2.67 -10.22 12.22
C GLN A 9 -2.14 -9.77 10.85
N MET A 10 -2.16 -8.46 10.57
CA MET A 10 -1.53 -7.89 9.38
C MET A 10 -0.01 -8.15 9.38
N CYS A 11 0.68 -7.86 10.48
CA CYS A 11 2.12 -8.16 10.63
C CYS A 11 2.44 -9.66 10.52
N ILE A 12 1.56 -10.54 11.03
CA ILE A 12 1.74 -12.00 10.93
C ILE A 12 1.61 -12.44 9.48
N ARG A 13 0.65 -11.92 8.72
CA ARG A 13 0.45 -12.23 7.30
C ARG A 13 1.63 -11.75 6.45
N ASP A 14 2.11 -10.53 6.67
CA ASP A 14 3.27 -9.98 5.99
C ASP A 14 4.53 -10.81 6.25
N SER A 15 4.68 -11.31 7.48
CA SER A 15 5.77 -12.22 7.83
C SER A 15 5.61 -13.59 7.19
N PHE A 16 4.37 -14.08 7.05
CA PHE A 16 4.08 -15.37 6.43
C PHE A 16 4.49 -15.41 4.97
N ILE A 17 4.12 -14.40 4.16
CA ILE A 17 4.37 -14.41 2.72
C ILE A 17 5.85 -14.18 2.35
N THR A 18 6.61 -13.53 3.22
CA THR A 18 8.02 -13.13 2.95
C THR A 18 8.89 -14.26 2.37
N PRO A 19 8.92 -15.50 2.89
CA PRO A 19 9.77 -16.55 2.35
C PRO A 19 9.33 -17.07 0.97
N TYR A 20 8.11 -16.77 0.54
CA TYR A 20 7.56 -17.20 -0.74
C TYR A 20 7.77 -16.15 -1.84
N VAL A 21 8.03 -14.89 -1.49
CA VAL A 21 8.26 -13.79 -2.45
C VAL A 21 9.69 -13.88 -2.97
N LYS A 22 9.89 -14.58 -4.07
CA LYS A 22 11.21 -14.83 -4.68
C LYS A 22 11.09 -15.04 -6.18
N GLU A 23 12.22 -14.94 -6.87
CA GLU A 23 12.33 -15.21 -8.30
C GLU A 23 11.73 -16.58 -8.68
N GLY A 24 11.02 -16.62 -9.82
CA GLY A 24 10.39 -17.82 -10.38
C GLY A 24 8.99 -18.11 -9.84
N VAL A 25 8.49 -17.40 -8.85
CA VAL A 25 7.12 -17.55 -8.33
C VAL A 25 6.17 -16.65 -9.13
N SER A 26 4.98 -17.16 -9.47
CA SER A 26 3.94 -16.34 -10.11
C SER A 26 3.19 -15.49 -9.07
N THR A 27 2.64 -14.35 -9.51
CA THR A 27 1.84 -13.51 -8.63
C THR A 27 0.54 -14.19 -8.22
N VAL A 28 -0.05 -15.03 -9.05
CA VAL A 28 -1.23 -15.82 -8.68
C VAL A 28 -0.94 -16.86 -7.60
N GLU A 29 0.26 -17.43 -7.56
CA GLU A 29 0.65 -18.33 -6.47
C GLU A 29 0.77 -17.59 -5.14
N LEU A 30 1.31 -16.37 -5.14
CA LEU A 30 1.32 -15.52 -3.95
C LEU A 30 -0.10 -15.17 -3.49
N ASN A 31 -0.99 -14.85 -4.43
CA ASN A 31 -2.40 -14.63 -4.14
C ASN A 31 -3.04 -15.86 -3.46
N ARG A 32 -2.82 -17.05 -4.01
CA ARG A 32 -3.35 -18.30 -3.45
C ARG A 32 -2.88 -18.52 -2.02
N LEU A 33 -1.58 -18.39 -1.78
CA LEU A 33 -0.98 -18.58 -0.44
C LEU A 33 -1.53 -17.57 0.58
N ILE A 34 -1.67 -16.30 0.19
CA ILE A 34 -2.19 -15.27 1.09
C ILE A 34 -3.68 -15.50 1.37
N GLU A 35 -4.46 -15.89 0.36
CA GLU A 35 -5.87 -16.20 0.55
C GLU A 35 -6.07 -17.37 1.52
N GLU A 36 -5.37 -18.48 1.29
CA GLU A 36 -5.43 -19.66 2.15
C GLU A 36 -5.07 -19.32 3.59
N TYR A 37 -3.94 -18.63 3.78
CA TYR A 37 -3.49 -18.23 5.11
C TYR A 37 -4.45 -17.25 5.79
N THR A 38 -5.02 -16.29 5.03
CA THR A 38 -6.02 -15.36 5.56
C THR A 38 -7.23 -16.09 6.10
N ARG A 39 -7.71 -17.12 5.38
CA ARG A 39 -8.84 -17.96 5.82
C ARG A 39 -8.46 -18.85 7.00
N GLU A 40 -7.27 -19.41 7.01
CA GLU A 40 -6.75 -20.23 8.11
C GLU A 40 -6.71 -19.48 9.45
N ILE A 41 -6.30 -18.22 9.43
CA ILE A 41 -6.30 -17.38 10.65
C ILE A 41 -7.68 -16.80 11.01
N GLY A 42 -8.73 -17.19 10.31
CA GLY A 42 -10.12 -16.78 10.57
C GLY A 42 -10.49 -15.43 9.97
N GLY A 43 -9.69 -14.90 9.04
CA GLY A 43 -9.99 -13.70 8.28
C GLY A 43 -10.73 -13.99 6.97
N ILE A 44 -11.23 -12.93 6.35
CA ILE A 44 -11.83 -12.95 5.01
C ILE A 44 -11.00 -12.01 4.13
N PRO A 45 -10.50 -12.45 2.95
CA PRO A 45 -9.86 -11.57 1.98
C PRO A 45 -10.85 -10.50 1.51
N ALA A 46 -10.57 -9.22 1.77
CA ALA A 46 -11.52 -8.14 1.50
C ALA A 46 -11.54 -7.71 0.03
N CYS A 47 -10.41 -7.83 -0.67
CA CYS A 47 -10.31 -7.43 -2.07
C CYS A 47 -11.15 -8.33 -2.99
N LEU A 48 -11.29 -9.63 -2.67
CA LEU A 48 -11.96 -10.60 -3.54
C LEU A 48 -13.44 -10.27 -3.74
N GLY A 49 -13.80 -9.88 -4.96
CA GLY A 49 -15.15 -9.49 -5.33
C GLY A 49 -15.52 -8.04 -4.97
N TYR A 50 -14.63 -7.30 -4.31
CA TYR A 50 -14.88 -5.88 -4.01
C TYR A 50 -14.98 -5.08 -5.31
N GLN A 51 -16.14 -4.48 -5.55
CA GLN A 51 -16.44 -3.75 -6.80
C GLN A 51 -16.08 -4.52 -8.10
N GLY A 52 -16.04 -5.86 -8.03
CA GLY A 52 -15.67 -6.71 -9.16
C GLY A 52 -14.20 -7.10 -9.24
N TYR A 53 -13.35 -6.65 -8.31
CA TYR A 53 -11.93 -7.04 -8.29
C TYR A 53 -11.76 -8.57 -8.18
N PRO A 54 -10.97 -9.22 -9.08
CA PRO A 54 -11.05 -10.68 -9.25
C PRO A 54 -10.14 -11.50 -8.32
N LYS A 55 -9.32 -10.86 -7.48
CA LYS A 55 -8.28 -11.52 -6.67
C LYS A 55 -8.38 -11.13 -5.19
N SER A 56 -7.68 -11.88 -4.34
CA SER A 56 -7.70 -11.68 -2.88
C SER A 56 -6.71 -10.65 -2.37
N VAL A 57 -5.73 -10.29 -3.20
CA VAL A 57 -4.70 -9.29 -2.92
C VAL A 57 -4.37 -8.50 -4.18
N CYS A 58 -3.79 -7.29 -4.03
CA CYS A 58 -3.17 -6.58 -5.13
C CYS A 58 -1.67 -6.86 -5.14
N ILE A 59 -1.09 -7.09 -6.32
CA ILE A 59 0.34 -7.29 -6.50
C ILE A 59 0.84 -6.40 -7.61
N SER A 60 1.67 -5.42 -7.25
CA SER A 60 2.12 -4.34 -8.12
C SER A 60 3.62 -4.41 -8.33
N ILE A 61 4.06 -4.59 -9.58
CA ILE A 61 5.47 -4.80 -9.96
C ILE A 61 5.99 -3.58 -10.72
N ASP A 62 7.14 -3.05 -10.32
CA ASP A 62 7.91 -1.99 -10.98
C ASP A 62 7.07 -0.74 -11.29
N ASP A 63 6.60 -0.57 -12.53
CA ASP A 63 5.82 0.59 -13.01
C ASP A 63 4.33 0.54 -12.60
N VAL A 64 3.88 -0.56 -12.05
CA VAL A 64 2.53 -0.67 -11.48
C VAL A 64 2.53 0.02 -10.11
N VAL A 65 1.71 1.06 -9.99
CA VAL A 65 1.60 1.91 -8.79
C VAL A 65 0.81 1.20 -7.70
N CYS A 66 -0.40 0.71 -8.04
CA CYS A 66 -1.28 -0.03 -7.16
C CYS A 66 -2.30 -0.86 -7.95
N HIS A 67 -3.13 -1.64 -7.26
CA HIS A 67 -4.22 -2.46 -7.78
C HIS A 67 -3.83 -3.49 -8.83
N GLY A 68 -2.54 -3.83 -8.97
CA GLY A 68 -2.09 -4.86 -9.91
C GLY A 68 -2.79 -6.19 -9.67
N ILE A 69 -3.34 -6.80 -10.73
CA ILE A 69 -4.09 -8.06 -10.65
C ILE A 69 -3.14 -9.24 -10.75
N PRO A 70 -3.06 -10.12 -9.75
CA PRO A 70 -2.26 -11.35 -9.82
C PRO A 70 -2.62 -12.24 -11.00
N SER A 71 -1.59 -12.73 -11.72
CA SER A 71 -1.72 -13.55 -12.93
C SER A 71 -0.71 -14.71 -12.96
N ASP A 72 -1.06 -15.79 -13.66
CA ASP A 72 -0.14 -16.91 -13.93
C ASP A 72 1.03 -16.51 -14.83
N ASP A 73 0.81 -15.53 -15.71
CA ASP A 73 1.82 -15.04 -16.66
C ASP A 73 2.83 -14.08 -16.00
N GLN A 74 2.51 -13.53 -14.84
CA GLN A 74 3.39 -12.65 -14.09
C GLN A 74 4.31 -13.46 -13.17
N ILE A 75 5.44 -13.91 -13.71
CA ILE A 75 6.49 -14.62 -12.96
C ILE A 75 7.51 -13.61 -12.46
N LEU A 76 7.80 -13.63 -11.14
CA LEU A 76 8.77 -12.73 -10.51
C LEU A 76 10.18 -12.97 -11.06
N LYS A 77 10.90 -11.88 -11.35
CA LYS A 77 12.26 -11.90 -11.92
C LYS A 77 13.21 -11.11 -11.04
N SER A 78 14.48 -11.54 -11.01
CA SER A 78 15.55 -10.77 -10.37
C SER A 78 15.60 -9.33 -10.93
N GLY A 79 15.83 -8.35 -10.07
CA GLY A 79 15.85 -6.93 -10.43
C GLY A 79 14.52 -6.20 -10.29
N GLN A 80 13.42 -6.90 -9.98
CA GLN A 80 12.11 -6.29 -9.77
C GLN A 80 11.92 -5.84 -8.32
N ILE A 81 11.13 -4.79 -8.14
CA ILE A 81 10.51 -4.44 -6.85
C ILE A 81 9.03 -4.78 -6.93
N LEU A 82 8.46 -5.19 -5.82
CA LEU A 82 7.10 -5.72 -5.73
C LEU A 82 6.38 -5.14 -4.52
N ASN A 83 5.20 -4.58 -4.70
CA ASN A 83 4.25 -4.33 -3.62
C ASN A 83 3.30 -5.51 -3.50
N VAL A 84 3.05 -5.96 -2.28
CA VAL A 84 1.98 -6.90 -1.94
C VAL A 84 1.06 -6.19 -0.97
N ASP A 85 -0.16 -5.97 -1.41
CA ASP A 85 -1.18 -5.24 -0.69
C ASP A 85 -2.35 -6.15 -0.35
N CYS A 86 -2.67 -6.18 0.91
CA CYS A 86 -3.61 -7.15 1.45
C CYS A 86 -4.57 -6.51 2.44
N THR A 87 -5.86 -6.54 2.14
CA THR A 87 -6.90 -6.18 3.09
C THR A 87 -7.60 -7.41 3.65
N THR A 88 -7.82 -7.42 4.95
CA THR A 88 -8.49 -8.53 5.65
C THR A 88 -9.66 -8.03 6.47
N ILE A 89 -10.81 -8.70 6.34
CA ILE A 89 -11.92 -8.53 7.28
C ILE A 89 -11.73 -9.51 8.44
N TYR A 90 -11.70 -8.99 9.66
CA TYR A 90 -11.62 -9.79 10.86
C TYR A 90 -12.63 -9.30 11.92
N ASN A 91 -13.53 -10.18 12.38
CA ASN A 91 -14.60 -9.83 13.29
C ASN A 91 -15.46 -8.64 12.82
N GLY A 92 -15.71 -8.54 11.50
CA GLY A 92 -16.53 -7.47 10.90
C GLY A 92 -15.80 -6.13 10.71
N TYR A 93 -14.48 -6.09 10.90
CA TYR A 93 -13.67 -4.89 10.68
C TYR A 93 -12.61 -5.12 9.63
N PHE A 94 -12.34 -4.09 8.84
CA PHE A 94 -11.29 -4.08 7.85
C PHE A 94 -9.93 -3.69 8.45
N GLY A 95 -8.89 -4.29 7.96
CA GLY A 95 -7.51 -3.91 8.23
C GLY A 95 -6.71 -4.04 6.94
N ASP A 96 -6.08 -2.96 6.56
CA ASP A 96 -5.36 -2.78 5.31
C ASP A 96 -3.89 -2.53 5.53
N ALA A 97 -3.04 -3.15 4.74
CA ALA A 97 -1.61 -2.92 4.76
C ALA A 97 -0.93 -3.45 3.52
N SER A 98 0.09 -2.73 3.08
CA SER A 98 0.94 -3.17 2.00
C SER A 98 2.43 -3.15 2.36
N ARG A 99 3.20 -3.93 1.61
CA ARG A 99 4.64 -4.07 1.84
C ARG A 99 5.40 -4.24 0.52
N MET A 100 6.58 -3.61 0.47
CA MET A 100 7.51 -3.77 -0.64
C MET A 100 8.50 -4.93 -0.43
N PHE A 101 8.85 -5.58 -1.53
CA PHE A 101 9.89 -6.60 -1.62
C PHE A 101 10.84 -6.29 -2.76
N CYS A 102 12.10 -6.67 -2.58
CA CYS A 102 13.14 -6.63 -3.62
C CYS A 102 13.43 -8.07 -4.07
N ILE A 103 13.33 -8.35 -5.36
CA ILE A 103 13.49 -9.70 -5.93
C ILE A 103 14.90 -9.88 -6.49
N GLY A 104 15.68 -10.78 -5.88
CA GLY A 104 17.03 -11.05 -6.33
C GLY A 104 17.97 -9.84 -6.29
N ASP A 105 18.70 -9.60 -7.37
CA ASP A 105 19.67 -8.49 -7.47
C ASP A 105 19.02 -7.23 -8.03
N VAL A 106 18.52 -6.39 -7.14
CA VAL A 106 17.82 -5.13 -7.44
C VAL A 106 18.82 -3.96 -7.46
N SER A 107 18.67 -3.04 -8.40
CA SER A 107 19.51 -1.84 -8.51
C SER A 107 19.42 -0.96 -7.25
N GLU A 108 20.49 -0.24 -6.94
CA GLU A 108 20.53 0.68 -5.79
C GLU A 108 19.51 1.81 -5.90
N GLU A 109 19.15 2.22 -7.13
CA GLU A 109 18.11 3.22 -7.37
C GLU A 109 16.72 2.72 -6.92
N LYS A 110 16.36 1.49 -7.30
CA LYS A 110 15.10 0.87 -6.87
C LYS A 110 15.10 0.60 -5.35
N LYS A 111 16.21 0.11 -4.79
CA LYS A 111 16.34 -0.06 -3.33
C LYS A 111 16.19 1.26 -2.59
N LYS A 112 16.76 2.34 -3.13
CA LYS A 112 16.61 3.69 -2.58
C LYS A 112 15.14 4.13 -2.62
N LEU A 113 14.44 3.91 -3.74
CA LEU A 113 13.00 4.22 -3.86
C LEU A 113 12.18 3.50 -2.77
N VAL A 114 12.35 2.19 -2.64
CA VAL A 114 11.66 1.36 -1.63
C VAL A 114 11.91 1.88 -0.21
N ARG A 115 13.17 2.22 0.12
CA ARG A 115 13.55 2.76 1.42
C ARG A 115 12.92 4.14 1.66
N VAL A 116 13.05 5.07 0.72
CA VAL A 116 12.50 6.43 0.86
C VAL A 116 10.99 6.40 1.01
N THR A 117 10.29 5.53 0.27
CA THR A 117 8.84 5.36 0.43
C THR A 117 8.49 4.86 1.83
N LYS A 118 9.27 3.93 2.40
CA LYS A 118 9.08 3.51 3.79
C LYS A 118 9.30 4.66 4.78
N GLU A 119 10.34 5.45 4.56
CA GLU A 119 10.65 6.63 5.37
C GLU A 119 9.51 7.67 5.27
N CYS A 120 8.87 7.85 4.10
CA CYS A 120 7.68 8.70 3.94
C CYS A 120 6.54 8.25 4.85
N VAL A 121 6.24 6.94 4.89
CA VAL A 121 5.20 6.40 5.79
C VAL A 121 5.57 6.61 7.25
N ASP A 122 6.81 6.37 7.64
CA ASP A 122 7.25 6.53 9.02
C ASP A 122 7.18 7.99 9.49
N LEU A 123 7.53 8.94 8.61
CA LEU A 123 7.39 10.37 8.87
C LEU A 123 5.93 10.80 8.95
N ALA A 124 5.09 10.32 8.04
CA ALA A 124 3.65 10.56 8.04
C ALA A 124 3.02 10.04 9.34
N LEU A 125 3.36 8.81 9.74
CA LEU A 125 2.92 8.23 11.01
C LEU A 125 3.37 9.04 12.22
N ALA A 126 4.63 9.51 12.25
CA ALA A 126 5.15 10.33 13.32
C ALA A 126 4.48 11.71 13.42
N ALA A 127 4.02 12.26 12.29
CA ALA A 127 3.27 13.52 12.23
C ALA A 127 1.79 13.34 12.59
N THR A 128 1.25 12.13 12.49
CA THR A 128 -0.15 11.83 12.85
C THR A 128 -0.32 11.80 14.36
N LYS A 129 -0.73 12.93 14.91
CA LYS A 129 -0.96 13.11 16.35
C LYS A 129 -2.38 13.61 16.58
N PRO A 130 -3.00 13.25 17.73
CA PRO A 130 -4.28 13.84 18.10
C PRO A 130 -4.24 15.37 17.99
N TRP A 131 -5.22 15.95 17.28
CA TRP A 131 -5.39 17.38 17.04
C TRP A 131 -4.36 18.02 16.07
N GLY A 132 -3.45 17.25 15.49
CA GLY A 132 -2.70 17.65 14.28
C GLY A 132 -3.58 17.61 13.04
N THR A 133 -3.06 18.04 11.89
CA THR A 133 -3.81 18.09 10.64
C THR A 133 -3.35 17.06 9.62
N MET A 134 -4.23 16.69 8.71
CA MET A 134 -3.87 15.85 7.56
C MET A 134 -2.83 16.53 6.67
N GLY A 135 -2.88 17.86 6.58
CA GLY A 135 -1.89 18.65 5.85
C GLY A 135 -0.48 18.55 6.43
N ASP A 136 -0.34 18.49 7.77
CA ASP A 136 0.97 18.27 8.41
C ASP A 136 1.56 16.93 8.00
N MET A 137 0.75 15.87 8.02
CA MET A 137 1.13 14.52 7.61
C MET A 137 1.53 14.47 6.12
N GLY A 138 0.68 15.00 5.25
CA GLY A 138 0.95 15.04 3.81
C GLY A 138 2.17 15.88 3.46
N TYR A 139 2.38 17.00 4.17
CA TYR A 139 3.53 17.87 3.96
C TYR A 139 4.86 17.15 4.23
N VAL A 140 5.01 16.48 5.36
CA VAL A 140 6.27 15.79 5.71
C VAL A 140 6.54 14.62 4.77
N CYS A 141 5.50 13.90 4.36
CA CYS A 141 5.57 12.82 3.39
C CYS A 141 6.09 13.32 2.03
N ASN A 142 5.38 14.28 1.43
CA ASN A 142 5.73 14.83 0.12
C ASN A 142 7.10 15.53 0.13
N LYS A 143 7.40 16.30 1.16
CA LYS A 143 8.69 16.96 1.31
C LYS A 143 9.84 15.95 1.27
N HIS A 144 9.74 14.86 2.03
CA HIS A 144 10.77 13.83 2.07
C HIS A 144 10.97 13.15 0.71
N ALA A 145 9.88 12.81 0.02
CA ALA A 145 9.94 12.23 -1.33
C ALA A 145 10.65 13.18 -2.32
N VAL A 146 10.24 14.45 -2.35
CA VAL A 146 10.80 15.47 -3.27
C VAL A 146 12.26 15.76 -2.98
N GLU A 147 12.66 15.88 -1.71
CA GLU A 147 14.07 16.08 -1.32
C GLU A 147 14.96 14.90 -1.73
N ASN A 148 14.40 13.72 -1.93
CA ASN A 148 15.10 12.53 -2.43
C ASN A 148 15.05 12.38 -3.97
N GLY A 149 14.35 13.31 -4.67
CA GLY A 149 14.23 13.34 -6.13
C GLY A 149 13.09 12.50 -6.68
N TYR A 150 12.07 12.23 -5.87
CA TYR A 150 10.87 11.43 -6.22
C TYR A 150 9.61 12.28 -6.22
N SER A 151 8.51 11.72 -6.70
CA SER A 151 7.19 12.35 -6.74
C SER A 151 6.17 11.50 -6.00
N VAL A 152 5.26 12.14 -5.28
CA VAL A 152 4.10 11.48 -4.67
C VAL A 152 2.92 11.56 -5.62
N VAL A 153 2.22 10.44 -5.82
CA VAL A 153 0.98 10.36 -6.61
C VAL A 153 -0.12 11.21 -5.93
N ARG A 154 -0.95 11.84 -6.74
CA ARG A 154 -1.96 12.82 -6.28
C ARG A 154 -3.39 12.32 -6.46
N GLU A 155 -3.61 11.52 -7.49
CA GLU A 155 -4.92 11.05 -7.93
C GLU A 155 -5.47 9.93 -7.05
N ILE A 156 -4.58 9.25 -6.33
CA ILE A 156 -4.89 8.13 -5.45
C ILE A 156 -4.24 8.41 -4.10
N GLY A 157 -4.92 8.03 -3.04
CA GLY A 157 -4.47 8.26 -1.67
C GLY A 157 -5.04 7.24 -0.72
N GLY A 158 -4.80 7.44 0.57
CA GLY A 158 -5.37 6.65 1.62
C GLY A 158 -6.84 7.00 1.90
N HIS A 159 -7.43 6.25 2.80
CA HIS A 159 -8.86 6.32 3.09
C HIS A 159 -9.16 5.94 4.54
N GLY A 160 -10.29 6.37 5.03
CA GLY A 160 -10.86 5.80 6.26
C GLY A 160 -11.03 4.29 6.09
N CYS A 161 -10.68 3.52 7.11
CA CYS A 161 -10.73 2.07 7.07
C CYS A 161 -11.11 1.51 8.45
N GLY A 162 -12.24 0.81 8.52
CA GLY A 162 -12.68 0.27 9.81
C GLY A 162 -13.92 -0.58 9.70
N VAL A 163 -15.09 0.02 9.56
CA VAL A 163 -16.37 -0.67 9.39
C VAL A 163 -16.64 -0.97 7.91
N GLN A 164 -16.14 -0.10 7.04
CA GLN A 164 -16.12 -0.32 5.60
C GLN A 164 -14.68 -0.43 5.11
N PHE A 165 -14.49 -0.95 3.90
CA PHE A 165 -13.19 -1.02 3.28
C PHE A 165 -12.66 0.38 3.01
N HIS A 166 -13.42 1.17 2.25
CA HIS A 166 -13.15 2.57 1.97
C HIS A 166 -14.28 3.42 2.58
N GLU A 167 -13.91 4.29 3.49
CA GLU A 167 -14.81 5.25 4.13
C GLU A 167 -14.09 6.60 4.29
N GLU A 168 -14.81 7.65 4.66
CA GLU A 168 -14.20 8.93 4.98
C GLU A 168 -13.26 8.84 6.21
N PRO A 169 -12.20 9.63 6.26
CA PRO A 169 -11.82 10.66 5.28
C PRO A 169 -10.97 10.14 4.12
N TRP A 170 -10.95 10.86 2.99
CA TRP A 170 -9.90 10.75 2.00
C TRP A 170 -8.57 11.24 2.60
N VAL A 171 -7.49 10.47 2.42
CA VAL A 171 -6.19 10.73 3.05
C VAL A 171 -5.16 11.12 2.01
N ASN A 172 -4.81 12.40 1.97
CA ASN A 172 -3.82 12.95 1.07
C ASN A 172 -2.40 12.81 1.64
N HIS A 173 -1.46 12.36 0.80
CA HIS A 173 -0.04 12.31 1.16
C HIS A 173 0.75 13.53 0.66
N ILE A 174 0.02 14.57 0.25
CA ILE A 174 0.52 15.90 -0.11
C ILE A 174 -0.34 16.92 0.64
N GLY A 175 0.27 17.92 1.23
CA GLY A 175 -0.47 18.92 1.98
C GLY A 175 0.36 20.14 2.34
N GLN A 176 -0.27 21.07 3.05
CA GLN A 176 0.39 22.22 3.68
C GLN A 176 0.21 22.14 5.19
N PRO A 177 1.20 22.58 5.97
CA PRO A 177 1.08 22.60 7.44
C PRO A 177 -0.15 23.38 7.89
N ASP A 178 -0.75 22.91 8.98
CA ASP A 178 -1.94 23.49 9.61
C ASP A 178 -3.22 23.49 8.77
N GLU A 179 -3.26 22.73 7.65
CA GLU A 179 -4.41 22.64 6.76
C GLU A 179 -5.08 21.25 6.79
N GLY A 180 -6.35 21.23 6.38
CA GLY A 180 -7.13 20.00 6.19
C GLY A 180 -7.82 19.48 7.46
N ILE A 181 -8.14 18.20 7.46
CA ILE A 181 -8.91 17.54 8.52
C ILE A 181 -8.05 17.38 9.78
N LEU A 182 -8.64 17.71 10.95
CA LEU A 182 -8.02 17.43 12.25
C LEU A 182 -8.07 15.93 12.56
N PHE A 183 -6.98 15.39 13.04
CA PHE A 183 -6.94 14.03 13.56
C PHE A 183 -7.62 13.95 14.94
N VAL A 184 -8.73 13.24 15.00
CA VAL A 184 -9.51 13.07 16.24
C VAL A 184 -9.25 11.69 16.83
N PRO A 185 -9.03 11.58 18.16
CA PRO A 185 -8.88 10.27 18.80
C PRO A 185 -10.01 9.31 18.46
N GLY A 186 -9.64 8.12 18.00
CA GLY A 186 -10.57 7.11 17.53
C GLY A 186 -10.74 7.02 16.02
N MET A 187 -10.22 7.96 15.25
CA MET A 187 -10.17 7.85 13.78
C MET A 187 -9.28 6.68 13.37
N THR A 188 -9.76 5.91 12.39
CA THR A 188 -8.99 4.85 11.73
C THR A 188 -8.91 5.13 10.23
N PHE A 189 -7.72 5.11 9.67
CA PHE A 189 -7.47 5.36 8.26
C PHE A 189 -6.14 4.74 7.81
N THR A 190 -5.90 4.69 6.50
CA THR A 190 -4.65 4.21 5.92
C THR A 190 -3.65 5.35 5.71
N ILE A 191 -2.37 5.06 5.90
CA ILE A 191 -1.26 5.89 5.42
C ILE A 191 -0.53 5.05 4.39
N GLU A 192 -0.62 5.44 3.12
CA GLU A 192 -0.20 4.62 1.98
C GLU A 192 0.39 5.44 0.82
N PRO A 193 1.39 6.28 1.04
CA PRO A 193 1.94 7.06 -0.04
C PRO A 193 2.48 6.19 -1.17
N MET A 194 2.03 6.46 -2.39
CA MET A 194 2.59 5.95 -3.62
C MET A 194 3.63 6.93 -4.12
N VAL A 195 4.88 6.46 -4.22
CA VAL A 195 6.05 7.29 -4.56
C VAL A 195 6.65 6.80 -5.87
N ASN A 196 6.63 7.67 -6.88
CA ASN A 196 7.15 7.38 -8.21
C ASN A 196 8.60 7.83 -8.35
N MET A 197 9.43 7.01 -9.01
CA MET A 197 10.81 7.35 -9.35
C MET A 197 10.89 8.51 -10.35
N GLY A 198 9.83 8.75 -11.09
CA GLY A 198 9.72 9.78 -12.10
C GLY A 198 8.64 10.82 -11.81
N LYS A 199 7.74 11.01 -12.77
CA LYS A 199 6.62 11.94 -12.68
C LYS A 199 5.53 11.45 -11.72
N PRO A 200 4.73 12.35 -11.14
CA PRO A 200 3.62 11.96 -10.27
C PRO A 200 2.43 11.37 -11.03
N ASP A 201 2.33 11.66 -12.33
CA ASP A 201 1.16 11.33 -13.14
C ASP A 201 1.01 9.83 -13.34
N VAL A 202 -0.23 9.36 -13.33
CA VAL A 202 -0.60 7.94 -13.43
C VAL A 202 -1.77 7.75 -14.40
N TRP A 203 -1.98 6.54 -14.86
CA TRP A 203 -3.11 6.16 -15.70
C TRP A 203 -3.64 4.78 -15.30
N GLU A 204 -4.94 4.57 -15.50
CA GLU A 204 -5.62 3.30 -15.27
C GLU A 204 -5.59 2.45 -16.55
N ASP A 205 -5.25 1.18 -16.41
CA ASP A 205 -5.24 0.22 -17.52
C ASP A 205 -6.69 -0.09 -17.93
N GLU A 206 -7.10 0.41 -19.10
CA GLU A 206 -8.47 0.27 -19.60
C GLU A 206 -8.85 -1.18 -19.92
N ASP A 207 -7.86 -2.08 -20.14
CA ASP A 207 -8.10 -3.48 -20.44
C ASP A 207 -8.61 -4.26 -19.21
N ASP A 208 -8.16 -3.89 -18.03
CA ASP A 208 -8.57 -4.56 -16.79
C ASP A 208 -9.41 -3.69 -15.84
N GLY A 209 -9.40 -2.36 -16.05
CA GLY A 209 -10.18 -1.39 -15.29
C GLY A 209 -9.77 -1.26 -13.82
N TRP A 210 -8.54 -1.66 -13.46
CA TRP A 210 -8.03 -1.65 -12.09
C TRP A 210 -6.58 -1.21 -11.97
N THR A 211 -5.69 -1.81 -12.77
CA THR A 211 -4.25 -1.61 -12.65
C THR A 211 -3.87 -0.16 -12.91
N ILE A 212 -3.27 0.49 -11.91
CA ILE A 212 -2.75 1.85 -12.05
C ILE A 212 -1.25 1.79 -12.36
N ARG A 213 -0.83 2.53 -13.38
CA ARG A 213 0.55 2.57 -13.84
C ARG A 213 1.11 3.99 -13.85
N THR A 214 2.43 4.10 -13.71
CA THR A 214 3.12 5.37 -13.93
C THR A 214 3.06 5.76 -15.40
N GLU A 215 2.81 7.05 -15.69
CA GLU A 215 2.71 7.53 -17.08
C GLU A 215 4.07 7.43 -17.83
N ASP A 216 5.17 7.57 -17.12
CA ASP A 216 6.53 7.54 -17.69
C ASP A 216 7.20 6.16 -17.67
N GLY A 217 6.50 5.12 -17.22
CA GLY A 217 6.98 3.73 -17.17
C GLY A 217 8.11 3.49 -16.16
N LYS A 218 8.38 4.45 -15.27
CA LYS A 218 9.39 4.30 -14.22
C LYS A 218 8.82 3.61 -12.99
N PRO A 219 9.67 2.97 -12.16
CA PRO A 219 9.21 2.28 -10.97
C PRO A 219 8.46 3.18 -9.99
N SER A 220 7.45 2.59 -9.33
CA SER A 220 6.74 3.11 -8.19
C SER A 220 6.93 2.21 -6.98
N ALA A 221 6.77 2.75 -5.78
CA ALA A 221 6.76 1.99 -4.53
C ALA A 221 5.66 2.50 -3.61
N GLN A 222 5.07 1.58 -2.83
CA GLN A 222 4.05 1.88 -1.84
C GLN A 222 4.31 1.07 -0.56
N TRP A 223 4.15 1.71 0.59
CA TRP A 223 4.01 1.05 1.87
C TRP A 223 2.74 1.55 2.53
N GLU A 224 2.10 0.69 3.29
CA GLU A 224 0.82 1.04 3.89
C GLU A 224 0.63 0.47 5.28
N TYR A 225 -0.02 1.26 6.12
CA TYR A 225 -0.55 0.84 7.41
C TYR A 225 -1.93 1.42 7.68
N THR A 226 -2.87 0.60 8.11
CA THR A 226 -4.05 1.10 8.84
C THR A 226 -3.61 1.55 10.23
N ILE A 227 -3.94 2.77 10.58
CA ILE A 227 -3.59 3.38 11.88
C ILE A 227 -4.85 3.73 12.69
N LEU A 228 -4.66 3.93 13.97
CA LEU A 228 -5.62 4.49 14.91
C LEU A 228 -4.99 5.71 15.59
N VAL A 229 -5.65 6.88 15.49
CA VAL A 229 -5.29 8.10 16.19
C VAL A 229 -5.54 7.99 17.70
#